data_9503506c0980bbd3330c15a1fbb56dd5
#
_entry.id   9503506c0980bbd3330c15a1fbb56dd5
#
_cell.length_a   1.000
_cell.length_b   1.000
_cell.length_c   1.000
_cell.angle_alpha   90.00
_cell.angle_beta   90.00
_cell.angle_gamma   90.00
#
_symmetry.space_group_name_H-M   'P 1'
#
loop_
_entity.id
_entity.type
_entity.pdbx_description
1 polymer ?
#
loop_
_entity_poly.entity_id
_entity_poly.type
_entity_poly.pdbx_seq_one_letter_code
_entity_poly.pdbx_strand_id
1 'polypeptide(L)'
;MARAKLLLLWSLFICVAGFLVSLNGCGGGNNGGSTPPQKIQHVVVIFQENRTPDNLFQQDAKLIAAGADIQSFGINSKGQQITLTPAPLASDFNPDHSHSSFVNMYDGGKMDGADKIPVGCNPGAPPPCPPPNPQFTYVDNSTGVLAPYFQMAETYTFGDRMFQTNQGPSFPAHQFIISGTSAPVPPGNAMSKFFAAENPLGIPNGGGDTHTGCTAPPQEVVQLIDSTNPDPHTNETQSMYPCYDHPTLTDLLNSHQISWKYYAPSPGSIWTGPNAIQHMCGPNAPIPNATQCTGSDWTNNVVLQYTQVLTDIANGQLASVSWVIPTGAVSDHAGINDGSGPSWVASVVNAIGNSSYWANTAIIITWDDWGGFYDHVPPPAILNSYEFGFRVPLIVVSPYAKTATVSHTVYDFGSILKFIENTFSLGTVAPGASTPYADTFPQTGDLSDCFDFNQTPLTFQSVSAKHDAKYFLEDTRPPTDPDDD
;
A
#
# COMPACT_ATOMS: atom_id res chain seq x y z
N MET A 1 66.96 0.21 51.19
CA MET A 1 68.23 -0.32 50.68
C MET A 1 68.10 -0.33 49.17
N ALA A 2 68.62 0.66 48.48
CA ALA A 2 69.89 0.70 47.77
C ALA A 2 69.81 -0.16 46.47
N ARG A 3 70.04 0.26 45.30
CA ARG A 3 70.70 1.35 44.50
C ARG A 3 70.37 1.05 43.03
N ALA A 4 69.94 1.91 42.18
CA ALA A 4 70.62 2.91 41.35
C ALA A 4 71.79 2.42 40.47
N LYS A 5 71.63 2.65 39.14
CA LYS A 5 72.60 3.22 38.17
C LYS A 5 72.16 2.85 36.73
N LEU A 6 71.77 3.73 35.84
CA LEU A 6 72.39 4.90 35.12
C LEU A 6 73.59 4.52 34.26
N LEU A 7 73.53 4.76 32.96
CA LEU A 7 74.50 5.33 31.99
C LEU A 7 74.12 4.88 30.55
N LEU A 8 73.73 5.74 29.63
CA LEU A 8 74.34 6.85 28.88
C LEU A 8 75.14 6.38 27.64
N LEU A 9 74.63 6.88 26.48
CA LEU A 9 75.35 7.37 25.31
C LEU A 9 76.06 6.40 24.37
N TRP A 10 75.84 6.41 23.07
CA TRP A 10 76.48 7.33 22.11
C TRP A 10 75.95 7.10 20.68
N SER A 11 75.83 8.19 19.96
CA SER A 11 75.51 8.38 18.57
C SER A 11 76.55 7.84 17.59
N LEU A 12 76.09 7.42 16.42
CA LEU A 12 76.96 7.55 15.22
C LEU A 12 76.10 7.74 13.96
N PHE A 13 76.30 8.89 13.33
CA PHE A 13 75.90 9.21 11.96
C PHE A 13 76.76 8.45 10.98
N ILE A 14 76.13 7.80 9.96
CA ILE A 14 76.76 7.56 8.67
C ILE A 14 75.75 7.86 7.57
N CYS A 15 76.04 8.95 6.82
CA CYS A 15 75.54 9.21 5.50
C CYS A 15 76.15 8.24 4.47
N VAL A 16 75.35 7.60 3.66
CA VAL A 16 75.82 7.13 2.33
C VAL A 16 74.74 7.48 1.32
N ALA A 17 75.18 8.15 0.32
CA ALA A 17 74.44 8.68 -0.81
C ALA A 17 74.04 7.63 -1.84
N GLY A 18 72.88 7.86 -2.45
CA GLY A 18 72.70 7.76 -3.90
C GLY A 18 72.50 6.38 -4.50
N PHE A 19 71.26 6.08 -4.83
CA PHE A 19 70.94 5.50 -6.14
C PHE A 19 69.54 5.93 -6.60
N LEU A 20 69.45 6.85 -7.51
CA LEU A 20 68.24 7.18 -8.27
C LEU A 20 67.98 6.01 -9.22
N VAL A 21 66.98 5.20 -8.92
CA VAL A 21 66.36 4.36 -9.93
C VAL A 21 64.99 4.97 -10.23
N SER A 22 64.91 5.60 -11.38
CA SER A 22 63.68 6.05 -12.01
C SER A 22 62.86 4.83 -12.40
N LEU A 23 61.92 4.43 -11.56
CA LEU A 23 60.83 3.55 -11.97
C LEU A 23 59.72 4.43 -12.51
N ASN A 24 59.52 4.36 -13.83
CA ASN A 24 58.30 4.83 -14.48
C ASN A 24 57.11 4.11 -13.84
N GLY A 25 56.44 4.78 -12.89
CA GLY A 25 55.16 4.36 -12.37
C GLY A 25 54.13 4.50 -13.47
N CYS A 26 53.60 3.40 -13.95
CA CYS A 26 52.34 3.38 -14.67
C CYS A 26 51.31 4.14 -13.85
N GLY A 27 50.75 5.19 -14.41
CA GLY A 27 49.64 5.93 -13.85
C GLY A 27 48.47 4.97 -13.62
N GLY A 28 48.25 4.62 -12.35
CA GLY A 28 47.00 4.04 -11.92
C GLY A 28 45.93 5.09 -12.14
N GLY A 29 45.19 4.97 -13.25
CA GLY A 29 43.94 5.67 -13.40
C GLY A 29 43.07 5.32 -12.20
N ASN A 30 42.64 6.31 -11.46
CA ASN A 30 41.44 6.19 -10.61
C ASN A 30 40.29 5.78 -11.54
N ASN A 31 40.08 4.48 -11.67
CA ASN A 31 38.78 3.97 -12.05
C ASN A 31 37.88 4.31 -10.85
N GLY A 32 37.36 5.52 -10.83
CA GLY A 32 36.10 5.82 -10.18
C GLY A 32 35.09 4.89 -10.85
N GLY A 33 34.88 3.72 -10.26
CA GLY A 33 33.77 2.85 -10.62
C GLY A 33 32.51 3.66 -10.41
N SER A 34 31.97 4.21 -11.50
CA SER A 34 30.61 4.73 -11.48
C SER A 34 29.74 3.55 -11.07
N THR A 35 29.16 3.61 -9.88
CA THR A 35 28.08 2.71 -9.50
C THR A 35 27.11 2.70 -10.68
N PRO A 36 26.71 1.54 -11.22
CA PRO A 36 25.73 1.51 -12.29
C PRO A 36 24.54 2.37 -11.89
N PRO A 37 24.03 3.22 -12.78
CA PRO A 37 22.88 4.06 -12.43
C PRO A 37 21.76 3.15 -11.94
N GLN A 38 21.20 3.49 -10.78
CA GLN A 38 20.08 2.77 -10.19
C GLN A 38 18.94 2.75 -11.21
N LYS A 39 18.49 1.55 -11.59
CA LYS A 39 17.52 1.39 -12.67
C LYS A 39 16.14 1.95 -12.31
N ILE A 40 15.76 1.84 -11.05
CA ILE A 40 14.54 2.44 -10.51
C ILE A 40 14.94 3.64 -9.65
N GLN A 41 14.39 4.80 -9.98
CA GLN A 41 14.59 6.06 -9.27
C GLN A 41 13.27 6.64 -8.75
N HIS A 42 12.15 6.10 -9.25
CA HIS A 42 10.82 6.47 -8.83
C HIS A 42 10.01 5.20 -8.56
N VAL A 43 9.35 5.15 -7.40
CA VAL A 43 8.37 4.13 -7.05
C VAL A 43 7.03 4.84 -6.81
N VAL A 44 6.04 4.51 -7.63
CA VAL A 44 4.69 5.07 -7.51
C VAL A 44 3.75 3.95 -7.09
N VAL A 45 3.15 4.08 -5.92
CA VAL A 45 2.19 3.12 -5.39
C VAL A 45 0.79 3.72 -5.56
N ILE A 46 -0.03 3.09 -6.40
CA ILE A 46 -1.42 3.49 -6.61
C ILE A 46 -2.28 2.53 -5.82
N PHE A 47 -2.99 3.05 -4.84
CA PHE A 47 -3.99 2.29 -4.11
C PHE A 47 -5.37 2.53 -4.70
N GLN A 48 -6.08 1.45 -4.88
CA GLN A 48 -7.51 1.43 -5.15
C GLN A 48 -8.24 0.81 -3.96
N GLU A 49 -9.54 0.74 -4.02
CA GLU A 49 -10.36 0.42 -2.87
C GLU A 49 -11.21 -0.81 -3.11
N ASN A 50 -11.15 -1.73 -2.16
CA ASN A 50 -12.16 -2.73 -1.80
C ASN A 50 -12.47 -3.76 -2.88
N ARG A 51 -11.47 -4.49 -3.41
CA ARG A 51 -11.73 -5.56 -4.39
C ARG A 51 -10.80 -6.75 -4.22
N THR A 52 -11.33 -7.93 -4.57
CA THR A 52 -10.55 -9.18 -4.65
C THR A 52 -10.16 -9.53 -6.07
N PRO A 53 -9.15 -10.38 -6.29
CA PRO A 53 -8.84 -10.93 -7.60
C PRO A 53 -10.01 -11.63 -8.26
N ASP A 54 -10.77 -12.46 -7.53
CA ASP A 54 -11.95 -13.15 -8.07
C ASP A 54 -13.06 -12.18 -8.50
N ASN A 55 -13.20 -11.05 -7.78
CA ASN A 55 -14.21 -10.03 -8.10
C ASN A 55 -13.84 -9.24 -9.37
N LEU A 56 -12.57 -8.85 -9.57
CA LEU A 56 -12.17 -7.99 -10.68
C LEU A 56 -11.73 -8.77 -11.93
N PHE A 57 -11.02 -9.89 -11.80
CA PHE A 57 -10.32 -10.54 -12.90
C PHE A 57 -11.02 -11.83 -13.41
N GLN A 58 -12.21 -12.14 -12.91
CA GLN A 58 -12.96 -13.34 -13.30
C GLN A 58 -13.23 -13.43 -14.81
N GLN A 59 -13.35 -12.31 -15.52
CA GLN A 59 -13.57 -12.27 -16.97
C GLN A 59 -12.29 -12.10 -17.80
N ASP A 60 -11.11 -12.04 -17.18
CA ASP A 60 -9.84 -11.97 -17.92
C ASP A 60 -9.37 -13.37 -18.35
N ALA A 61 -9.88 -13.83 -19.47
CA ALA A 61 -9.58 -15.16 -20.00
C ALA A 61 -8.08 -15.34 -20.34
N LYS A 62 -7.36 -14.27 -20.71
CA LYS A 62 -5.92 -14.36 -21.02
C LYS A 62 -5.10 -14.51 -19.75
N LEU A 63 -5.42 -13.73 -18.73
CA LEU A 63 -4.75 -13.81 -17.44
C LEU A 63 -4.97 -15.17 -16.78
N ILE A 64 -6.21 -15.69 -16.82
CA ILE A 64 -6.54 -17.04 -16.35
C ILE A 64 -5.78 -18.11 -17.16
N ALA A 65 -5.71 -17.97 -18.48
CA ALA A 65 -4.93 -18.89 -19.33
C ALA A 65 -3.41 -18.80 -19.07
N ALA A 66 -2.91 -17.66 -18.58
CA ALA A 66 -1.53 -17.49 -18.16
C ALA A 66 -1.24 -18.11 -16.78
N GLY A 67 -2.25 -18.64 -16.10
CA GLY A 67 -2.13 -19.39 -14.84
C GLY A 67 -2.53 -18.60 -13.59
N ALA A 68 -3.14 -17.43 -13.72
CA ALA A 68 -3.66 -16.71 -12.56
C ALA A 68 -4.74 -17.53 -11.83
N ASP A 69 -4.64 -17.58 -10.53
CA ASP A 69 -5.56 -18.33 -9.67
C ASP A 69 -6.81 -17.51 -9.38
N ILE A 70 -7.76 -17.60 -10.31
CA ILE A 70 -9.05 -16.88 -10.30
C ILE A 70 -10.18 -17.89 -10.39
N GLN A 71 -11.21 -17.74 -9.54
CA GLN A 71 -12.35 -18.63 -9.46
C GLN A 71 -13.65 -17.94 -9.91
N SER A 72 -14.58 -18.77 -10.43
CA SER A 72 -15.91 -18.32 -10.86
C SER A 72 -17.04 -18.77 -9.92
N PHE A 73 -16.70 -19.33 -8.77
CA PHE A 73 -17.66 -19.77 -7.76
C PHE A 73 -17.05 -19.75 -6.37
N GLY A 74 -17.89 -19.74 -5.34
CA GLY A 74 -17.50 -19.91 -3.96
C GLY A 74 -18.36 -20.95 -3.24
N ILE A 75 -18.08 -21.17 -1.98
CA ILE A 75 -18.87 -22.04 -1.09
C ILE A 75 -19.51 -21.17 -0.02
N ASN A 76 -20.79 -21.37 0.25
CA ASN A 76 -21.50 -20.68 1.35
C ASN A 76 -21.46 -21.47 2.66
N SER A 77 -21.95 -20.87 3.75
CA SER A 77 -21.95 -21.46 5.10
C SER A 77 -22.79 -22.76 5.22
N LYS A 78 -23.55 -23.11 4.20
CA LYS A 78 -24.33 -24.36 4.11
C LYS A 78 -23.62 -25.43 3.28
N GLY A 79 -22.38 -25.17 2.84
CA GLY A 79 -21.63 -26.08 1.97
C GLY A 79 -22.12 -26.11 0.53
N GLN A 80 -22.89 -25.11 0.09
CA GLN A 80 -23.43 -25.04 -1.25
C GLN A 80 -22.49 -24.23 -2.15
N GLN A 81 -22.24 -24.72 -3.37
CA GLN A 81 -21.53 -23.95 -4.37
C GLN A 81 -22.42 -22.82 -4.90
N ILE A 82 -21.89 -21.60 -4.85
CA ILE A 82 -22.51 -20.38 -5.38
C ILE A 82 -21.65 -19.88 -6.55
N THR A 83 -22.24 -19.86 -7.73
CA THR A 83 -21.57 -19.25 -8.90
C THR A 83 -21.56 -17.73 -8.73
N LEU A 84 -20.40 -17.09 -8.98
CA LEU A 84 -20.31 -15.64 -8.98
C LEU A 84 -21.18 -15.05 -10.09
N THR A 85 -21.93 -14.00 -9.80
CA THR A 85 -22.83 -13.32 -10.74
C THR A 85 -22.32 -11.93 -11.11
N PRO A 86 -22.63 -11.43 -12.34
CA PRO A 86 -22.13 -10.13 -12.76
C PRO A 86 -22.82 -8.99 -11.97
N ALA A 87 -22.03 -7.98 -11.59
CA ALA A 87 -22.49 -6.73 -11.00
C ALA A 87 -21.72 -5.55 -11.63
N PRO A 88 -22.29 -4.34 -11.71
CA PRO A 88 -21.54 -3.19 -12.18
C PRO A 88 -20.42 -2.85 -11.20
N LEU A 89 -19.32 -2.23 -11.69
CA LEU A 89 -18.27 -1.69 -10.81
C LEU A 89 -18.86 -0.61 -9.89
N ALA A 90 -19.62 0.33 -10.43
CA ALA A 90 -20.41 1.31 -9.68
C ALA A 90 -21.72 0.65 -9.20
N SER A 91 -21.61 -0.16 -8.15
CA SER A 91 -22.76 -0.82 -7.53
C SER A 91 -23.48 0.10 -6.53
N ASP A 92 -24.79 -0.12 -6.38
CA ASP A 92 -25.60 0.57 -5.36
C ASP A 92 -25.63 -0.18 -4.02
N PHE A 93 -24.77 -1.15 -3.83
CA PHE A 93 -24.64 -1.92 -2.61
C PHE A 93 -23.18 -2.00 -2.18
N ASN A 94 -22.97 -2.09 -0.88
CA ASN A 94 -21.67 -2.21 -0.25
C ASN A 94 -21.69 -3.38 0.76
N PRO A 95 -20.91 -4.44 0.56
CA PRO A 95 -20.73 -5.47 1.57
C PRO A 95 -19.85 -4.94 2.71
N ASP A 96 -20.24 -5.26 3.95
CA ASP A 96 -19.43 -4.98 5.13
C ASP A 96 -18.10 -5.70 5.06
N HIS A 97 -17.01 -4.96 5.34
CA HIS A 97 -15.65 -5.47 5.32
C HIS A 97 -14.89 -5.18 6.63
N SER A 98 -15.64 -5.02 7.72
CA SER A 98 -15.13 -4.96 9.08
C SER A 98 -14.31 -6.21 9.46
N HIS A 99 -13.54 -6.14 10.54
CA HIS A 99 -12.84 -7.31 11.08
C HIS A 99 -13.80 -8.46 11.41
N SER A 100 -14.99 -8.16 11.94
CA SER A 100 -16.00 -9.19 12.21
C SER A 100 -16.48 -9.90 10.94
N SER A 101 -16.59 -9.18 9.82
CA SER A 101 -16.92 -9.75 8.51
C SER A 101 -15.79 -10.57 7.93
N PHE A 102 -14.53 -10.14 8.13
CA PHE A 102 -13.37 -10.97 7.81
C PHE A 102 -13.43 -12.31 8.55
N VAL A 103 -13.64 -12.30 9.88
CA VAL A 103 -13.72 -13.52 10.70
C VAL A 103 -14.84 -14.44 10.23
N ASN A 104 -16.00 -13.87 9.89
CA ASN A 104 -17.14 -14.63 9.37
C ASN A 104 -16.82 -15.33 8.05
N MET A 105 -16.23 -14.61 7.07
CA MET A 105 -15.91 -15.17 5.77
C MET A 105 -14.78 -16.18 5.85
N TYR A 106 -13.75 -15.90 6.65
CA TYR A 106 -12.58 -16.76 6.84
C TYR A 106 -12.96 -18.14 7.42
N ASP A 107 -13.86 -18.18 8.41
CA ASP A 107 -14.33 -19.37 9.13
C ASP A 107 -13.23 -20.40 9.40
N GLY A 108 -12.11 -19.94 9.98
CA GLY A 108 -10.95 -20.79 10.28
C GLY A 108 -10.24 -21.35 9.03
N GLY A 109 -10.27 -20.65 7.92
CA GLY A 109 -9.62 -21.01 6.65
C GLY A 109 -10.50 -21.76 5.67
N LYS A 110 -11.78 -21.96 5.96
CA LYS A 110 -12.70 -22.67 5.05
C LYS A 110 -13.21 -21.77 3.92
N MET A 111 -13.15 -20.45 4.09
CA MET A 111 -13.64 -19.47 3.11
C MET A 111 -15.10 -19.69 2.72
N ASP A 112 -15.96 -20.10 3.67
CA ASP A 112 -17.34 -20.49 3.41
C ASP A 112 -18.38 -19.63 4.11
N GLY A 113 -17.96 -18.51 4.74
CA GLY A 113 -18.86 -17.66 5.52
C GLY A 113 -19.24 -16.33 4.85
N ALA A 114 -18.95 -16.12 3.57
CA ALA A 114 -19.26 -14.85 2.89
C ALA A 114 -20.74 -14.50 2.90
N ASP A 115 -21.64 -15.50 2.86
CA ASP A 115 -23.09 -15.30 2.98
C ASP A 115 -23.57 -14.81 4.36
N LYS A 116 -22.69 -14.71 5.34
CA LYS A 116 -22.97 -14.13 6.67
C LYS A 116 -22.63 -12.65 6.77
N ILE A 117 -21.94 -12.10 5.77
CA ILE A 117 -21.53 -10.69 5.76
C ILE A 117 -22.75 -9.80 5.53
N PRO A 118 -23.00 -8.79 6.36
CA PRO A 118 -24.03 -7.78 6.11
C PRO A 118 -23.78 -7.03 4.80
N VAL A 119 -24.84 -6.52 4.19
CA VAL A 119 -24.72 -5.71 2.96
C VAL A 119 -25.65 -4.52 3.06
N GLY A 120 -25.07 -3.33 2.94
CA GLY A 120 -25.78 -2.07 2.85
C GLY A 120 -26.26 -1.76 1.42
N CYS A 121 -27.21 -0.85 1.29
CA CYS A 121 -27.64 -0.31 0.01
C CYS A 121 -27.69 1.20 0.07
N ASN A 122 -27.31 1.84 -1.02
CA ASN A 122 -27.39 3.28 -1.14
C ASN A 122 -28.83 3.79 -0.98
N PRO A 123 -29.05 4.95 -0.36
CA PRO A 123 -30.36 5.57 -0.32
C PRO A 123 -30.95 5.76 -1.73
N GLY A 124 -32.13 5.15 -1.98
CA GLY A 124 -32.78 5.23 -3.29
C GLY A 124 -32.31 4.19 -4.31
N ALA A 125 -31.47 3.25 -3.94
CA ALA A 125 -31.07 2.13 -4.80
C ALA A 125 -32.30 1.39 -5.37
N PRO A 126 -32.30 1.06 -6.66
CA PRO A 126 -33.43 0.34 -7.26
C PRO A 126 -33.52 -1.09 -6.76
N PRO A 127 -34.71 -1.65 -6.52
CA PRO A 127 -34.84 -3.03 -6.12
C PRO A 127 -34.52 -4.02 -7.27
N PRO A 128 -33.94 -5.21 -7.02
CA PRO A 128 -33.57 -5.66 -5.66
C PRO A 128 -32.23 -5.07 -5.21
N CYS A 129 -32.23 -4.42 -4.05
CA CYS A 129 -30.98 -4.09 -3.36
C CYS A 129 -31.08 -4.64 -1.93
N PRO A 130 -30.05 -5.42 -1.46
CA PRO A 130 -28.97 -5.96 -2.29
C PRO A 130 -29.49 -7.05 -3.26
N PRO A 131 -28.72 -7.37 -4.33
CA PRO A 131 -29.04 -8.50 -5.19
C PRO A 131 -28.86 -9.83 -4.44
N PRO A 132 -29.35 -10.97 -4.96
CA PRO A 132 -29.10 -12.27 -4.34
C PRO A 132 -27.60 -12.59 -4.29
N ASN A 133 -27.10 -13.00 -3.10
CA ASN A 133 -25.69 -13.35 -2.85
C ASN A 133 -24.71 -12.24 -3.28
N PRO A 134 -24.86 -11.01 -2.80
CA PRO A 134 -24.11 -9.85 -3.29
C PRO A 134 -22.59 -9.98 -3.08
N GLN A 135 -22.15 -10.71 -2.06
CA GLN A 135 -20.74 -11.00 -1.80
C GLN A 135 -20.12 -11.90 -2.88
N PHE A 136 -20.95 -12.76 -3.53
CA PHE A 136 -20.54 -13.65 -4.60
C PHE A 136 -20.79 -13.01 -5.97
N THR A 137 -20.19 -11.84 -6.19
CA THR A 137 -20.29 -11.14 -7.47
C THR A 137 -18.91 -10.89 -8.07
N TYR A 138 -18.90 -10.72 -9.39
CA TYR A 138 -17.75 -10.21 -10.12
C TYR A 138 -18.15 -8.97 -10.92
N VAL A 139 -17.19 -8.08 -11.18
CA VAL A 139 -17.45 -6.87 -11.97
C VAL A 139 -17.67 -7.21 -13.44
N ASP A 140 -18.84 -6.88 -13.97
CA ASP A 140 -19.18 -7.09 -15.38
C ASP A 140 -18.36 -6.17 -16.29
N ASN A 141 -17.48 -6.78 -17.08
CA ASN A 141 -16.67 -6.07 -18.06
C ASN A 141 -17.31 -5.97 -19.45
N SER A 142 -18.59 -6.25 -19.61
CA SER A 142 -19.28 -6.15 -20.91
C SER A 142 -19.22 -4.77 -21.54
N THR A 143 -19.05 -3.72 -20.73
CA THR A 143 -18.85 -2.33 -21.17
C THR A 143 -17.38 -1.96 -21.38
N GLY A 144 -16.44 -2.86 -21.09
CA GLY A 144 -14.99 -2.58 -21.13
C GLY A 144 -14.48 -1.75 -19.95
N VAL A 145 -15.22 -1.64 -18.85
CA VAL A 145 -14.83 -0.82 -17.68
C VAL A 145 -13.49 -1.28 -17.07
N LEU A 146 -13.23 -2.59 -17.04
CA LEU A 146 -11.99 -3.16 -16.52
C LEU A 146 -10.88 -3.32 -17.58
N ALA A 147 -11.14 -2.95 -18.84
CA ALA A 147 -10.13 -3.07 -19.90
C ALA A 147 -8.76 -2.46 -19.56
N PRO A 148 -8.65 -1.32 -18.85
CA PRO A 148 -7.36 -0.79 -18.42
C PRO A 148 -6.59 -1.75 -17.51
N TYR A 149 -7.25 -2.35 -16.52
CA TYR A 149 -6.61 -3.29 -15.60
C TYR A 149 -6.18 -4.56 -16.33
N PHE A 150 -7.06 -5.13 -17.17
CA PHE A 150 -6.74 -6.31 -17.97
C PHE A 150 -5.55 -6.05 -18.88
N GLN A 151 -5.53 -4.92 -19.60
CA GLN A 151 -4.41 -4.59 -20.47
C GLN A 151 -3.08 -4.51 -19.69
N MET A 152 -3.06 -3.92 -18.50
CA MET A 152 -1.86 -3.81 -17.67
C MET A 152 -1.42 -5.18 -17.12
N ALA A 153 -2.35 -5.98 -16.60
CA ALA A 153 -2.09 -7.32 -16.06
C ALA A 153 -1.60 -8.29 -17.15
N GLU A 154 -2.19 -8.22 -18.35
CA GLU A 154 -1.79 -9.02 -19.52
C GLU A 154 -0.44 -8.59 -20.13
N THR A 155 -0.02 -7.35 -19.94
CA THR A 155 1.20 -6.79 -20.54
C THR A 155 2.40 -6.92 -19.62
N TYR A 156 2.21 -6.68 -18.33
CA TYR A 156 3.26 -6.62 -17.31
C TYR A 156 3.16 -7.80 -16.33
N THR A 157 3.52 -7.60 -15.07
CA THR A 157 3.43 -8.64 -14.06
C THR A 157 2.16 -8.49 -13.23
N PHE A 158 1.41 -9.57 -13.11
CA PHE A 158 0.29 -9.73 -12.20
C PHE A 158 0.68 -10.62 -11.02
N GLY A 159 0.40 -10.19 -9.79
CA GLY A 159 0.59 -11.00 -8.59
C GLY A 159 -0.75 -11.54 -8.09
N ASP A 160 -0.92 -12.86 -8.12
CA ASP A 160 -2.17 -13.51 -7.69
C ASP A 160 -2.16 -13.98 -6.23
N ARG A 161 -1.12 -13.62 -5.48
CA ARG A 161 -0.95 -13.92 -4.05
C ARG A 161 -0.59 -12.68 -3.25
N MET A 162 -1.13 -11.53 -3.62
CA MET A 162 -1.08 -10.32 -2.80
C MET A 162 -2.20 -10.37 -1.76
N PHE A 163 -1.86 -10.17 -0.51
CA PHE A 163 -2.81 -10.15 0.59
C PHE A 163 -2.76 -8.78 1.27
N GLN A 164 -3.91 -8.25 1.67
CA GLN A 164 -3.87 -7.14 2.61
C GLN A 164 -3.16 -7.60 3.90
N THR A 165 -2.44 -6.70 4.55
CA THR A 165 -1.65 -7.09 5.74
C THR A 165 -2.54 -7.27 6.97
N ASN A 166 -3.58 -6.44 7.09
CA ASN A 166 -4.54 -6.45 8.20
C ASN A 166 -5.79 -7.27 7.89
N GLN A 167 -6.57 -7.58 8.91
CA GLN A 167 -7.84 -8.32 8.83
C GLN A 167 -9.07 -7.40 8.93
N GLY A 168 -8.94 -6.13 8.61
CA GLY A 168 -9.99 -5.14 8.76
C GLY A 168 -10.07 -4.19 7.57
N PRO A 169 -10.84 -3.12 7.71
CA PRO A 169 -11.13 -2.20 6.63
C PRO A 169 -10.00 -1.19 6.34
N SER A 170 -10.33 -0.10 5.64
CA SER A 170 -9.39 0.83 5.04
C SER A 170 -8.51 1.60 6.03
N PHE A 171 -9.03 2.04 7.20
CA PHE A 171 -8.21 2.83 8.13
C PHE A 171 -6.93 2.11 8.57
N PRO A 172 -6.96 0.86 9.08
CA PRO A 172 -5.74 0.12 9.36
C PRO A 172 -4.91 -0.17 8.10
N ALA A 173 -5.52 -0.47 6.95
CA ALA A 173 -4.81 -0.72 5.71
C ALA A 173 -3.92 0.47 5.32
N HIS A 174 -4.45 1.70 5.39
CA HIS A 174 -3.70 2.92 5.09
C HIS A 174 -2.61 3.27 6.13
N GLN A 175 -2.61 2.64 7.31
CA GLN A 175 -1.47 2.68 8.22
C GLN A 175 -0.38 1.69 7.77
N PHE A 176 -0.76 0.46 7.42
CA PHE A 176 0.20 -0.56 6.96
C PHE A 176 0.97 -0.16 5.70
N ILE A 177 0.30 0.50 4.74
CA ILE A 177 0.91 0.92 3.46
C ILE A 177 2.06 1.93 3.63
N ILE A 178 2.10 2.68 4.72
CA ILE A 178 3.11 3.71 4.95
C ILE A 178 4.09 3.32 6.07
N SER A 179 3.68 2.40 6.95
CA SER A 179 4.41 2.07 8.17
C SER A 179 4.74 0.59 8.34
N GLY A 180 4.01 -0.32 7.66
CA GLY A 180 4.11 -1.75 7.93
C GLY A 180 3.49 -2.17 9.27
N THR A 181 2.70 -1.30 9.88
CA THR A 181 1.99 -1.51 11.16
C THR A 181 0.80 -0.57 11.32
N SER A 182 -0.20 -0.98 12.07
CA SER A 182 -1.26 -0.11 12.60
C SER A 182 -1.23 -0.02 14.12
N ALA A 183 -0.09 -0.34 14.75
CA ALA A 183 0.06 -0.22 16.20
C ALA A 183 0.00 1.25 16.63
N PRO A 184 -0.72 1.59 17.73
CA PRO A 184 -0.92 2.98 18.13
C PRO A 184 0.32 3.65 18.73
N VAL A 185 1.35 2.88 19.05
CA VAL A 185 2.54 3.35 19.77
C VAL A 185 3.82 2.68 19.27
N PRO A 186 4.99 3.28 19.48
CA PRO A 186 6.27 2.69 19.09
C PRO A 186 6.55 1.34 19.73
N PRO A 187 7.40 0.51 19.10
CA PRO A 187 7.84 -0.76 19.66
C PRO A 187 8.43 -0.62 21.07
N GLY A 188 8.20 -1.64 21.92
CA GLY A 188 8.65 -1.65 23.31
C GLY A 188 7.70 -1.00 24.32
N ASN A 189 6.65 -0.34 23.87
CA ASN A 189 5.54 0.08 24.70
C ASN A 189 4.57 -1.08 24.93
N ALA A 190 3.91 -1.11 26.10
CA ALA A 190 2.94 -2.15 26.45
C ALA A 190 1.72 -2.19 25.47
N MET A 191 1.40 -1.06 24.84
CA MET A 191 0.33 -0.95 23.85
C MET A 191 0.77 -1.35 22.44
N SER A 192 2.05 -1.65 22.17
CA SER A 192 2.53 -2.02 20.82
C SER A 192 2.11 -3.44 20.37
N LYS A 193 1.42 -4.18 21.24
CA LYS A 193 0.75 -5.45 20.89
C LYS A 193 -0.67 -5.27 20.35
N PHE A 194 -1.19 -4.06 20.39
CA PHE A 194 -2.51 -3.72 19.85
C PHE A 194 -2.36 -3.11 18.46
N PHE A 195 -3.33 -3.39 17.60
CA PHE A 195 -3.38 -2.93 16.22
C PHE A 195 -4.76 -2.41 15.89
N ALA A 196 -4.87 -1.36 15.08
CA ALA A 196 -6.17 -0.92 14.60
C ALA A 196 -6.86 -2.06 13.85
N ALA A 197 -8.12 -2.29 14.20
CA ALA A 197 -8.94 -3.37 13.66
C ALA A 197 -10.00 -2.85 12.69
N GLU A 198 -10.51 -1.65 12.94
CA GLU A 198 -11.72 -1.11 12.33
C GLU A 198 -11.51 0.33 11.86
N ASN A 199 -12.44 0.81 11.06
CA ASN A 199 -12.57 2.24 10.80
C ASN A 199 -12.97 2.97 12.09
N PRO A 200 -12.65 4.26 12.23
CA PRO A 200 -13.06 5.03 13.39
C PRO A 200 -14.58 5.06 13.58
N LEU A 201 -15.01 4.81 14.81
CA LEU A 201 -16.41 4.84 15.22
C LEU A 201 -16.61 5.96 16.22
N GLY A 202 -17.70 6.68 16.17
CA GLY A 202 -18.01 7.60 17.26
C GLY A 202 -18.77 8.86 16.90
N ILE A 203 -19.10 9.09 15.65
CA ILE A 203 -20.03 10.16 15.29
C ILE A 203 -21.44 9.58 15.17
N PRO A 204 -22.28 9.70 16.23
CA PRO A 204 -23.67 9.31 16.12
C PRO A 204 -24.34 10.24 15.09
N ASN A 205 -24.99 9.67 14.11
CA ASN A 205 -25.87 10.32 13.14
C ASN A 205 -25.34 10.62 11.74
N GLY A 206 -24.44 9.78 11.19
CA GLY A 206 -24.28 9.74 9.72
C GLY A 206 -24.06 11.10 9.05
N GLY A 207 -23.44 12.00 9.73
CA GLY A 207 -23.05 13.24 9.13
C GLY A 207 -21.64 13.06 8.65
N GLY A 208 -21.44 12.64 7.41
CA GLY A 208 -20.16 12.48 6.76
C GLY A 208 -19.11 13.51 7.18
N ASP A 209 -18.65 13.41 8.41
CA ASP A 209 -17.59 14.25 8.90
C ASP A 209 -16.28 13.52 8.63
N THR A 210 -15.62 14.00 7.63
CA THR A 210 -14.37 13.58 7.06
C THR A 210 -13.16 13.79 7.95
N HIS A 211 -13.34 13.93 9.23
CA HIS A 211 -12.24 14.26 10.13
C HIS A 211 -11.89 13.08 11.03
N THR A 212 -11.04 12.19 10.52
CA THR A 212 -10.37 11.19 11.33
C THR A 212 -8.93 11.56 11.65
N GLY A 213 -8.21 10.66 12.28
CA GLY A 213 -6.81 10.86 12.64
C GLY A 213 -6.61 11.83 13.80
N CYS A 214 -5.50 12.55 13.79
CA CYS A 214 -5.13 13.46 14.86
C CYS A 214 -6.01 14.73 14.97
N THR A 215 -6.87 14.95 14.00
CA THR A 215 -7.82 16.07 13.98
C THR A 215 -9.27 15.62 14.12
N ALA A 216 -9.47 14.36 14.46
CA ALA A 216 -10.80 13.78 14.68
C ALA A 216 -11.56 14.47 15.82
N PRO A 217 -12.88 14.42 15.82
CA PRO A 217 -13.68 14.82 16.98
C PRO A 217 -13.27 14.04 18.25
N PRO A 218 -13.34 14.67 19.45
CA PRO A 218 -12.81 14.05 20.68
C PRO A 218 -13.46 12.71 21.08
N GLN A 219 -14.62 12.39 20.58
CA GLN A 219 -15.36 11.13 20.87
C GLN A 219 -15.02 10.00 19.91
N GLU A 220 -14.28 10.29 18.84
CA GLU A 220 -13.94 9.29 17.84
C GLU A 220 -12.91 8.31 18.36
N VAL A 221 -13.14 7.02 18.12
CA VAL A 221 -12.26 5.94 18.57
C VAL A 221 -12.17 4.84 17.51
N VAL A 222 -11.04 4.15 17.49
CA VAL A 222 -10.78 2.94 16.69
C VAL A 222 -10.72 1.76 17.62
N GLN A 223 -11.40 0.67 17.27
CA GLN A 223 -11.26 -0.62 17.94
C GLN A 223 -9.88 -1.21 17.64
N LEU A 224 -9.27 -1.84 18.63
CA LEU A 224 -7.94 -2.41 18.55
C LEU A 224 -7.95 -3.91 18.82
N ILE A 225 -7.32 -4.68 17.94
CA ILE A 225 -7.03 -6.10 18.13
C ILE A 225 -5.88 -6.26 19.14
N ASP A 226 -6.07 -7.09 20.17
CA ASP A 226 -4.98 -7.62 21.00
C ASP A 226 -4.34 -8.82 20.30
N SER A 227 -3.15 -8.64 19.72
CA SER A 227 -2.41 -9.68 18.99
C SER A 227 -2.02 -10.88 19.87
N THR A 228 -2.13 -10.77 21.18
CA THR A 228 -1.87 -11.87 22.12
C THR A 228 -3.11 -12.72 22.42
N ASN A 229 -4.30 -12.29 21.98
CA ASN A 229 -5.53 -13.06 22.08
C ASN A 229 -5.74 -13.85 20.76
N PRO A 230 -5.64 -15.19 20.79
CA PRO A 230 -5.77 -16.00 19.58
C PRO A 230 -7.21 -16.20 19.10
N ASP A 231 -8.21 -15.78 19.86
CA ASP A 231 -9.61 -15.90 19.49
C ASP A 231 -10.05 -14.65 18.71
N PRO A 232 -10.24 -14.74 17.39
CA PRO A 232 -10.57 -13.58 16.56
C PRO A 232 -11.98 -13.01 16.85
N HIS A 233 -12.86 -13.74 17.51
CA HIS A 233 -14.19 -13.25 17.91
C HIS A 233 -14.17 -12.40 19.19
N THR A 234 -13.05 -12.37 19.91
CA THR A 234 -12.95 -11.70 21.22
C THR A 234 -11.64 -10.91 21.38
N ASN A 235 -10.87 -10.74 20.31
CA ASN A 235 -9.56 -10.09 20.37
C ASN A 235 -9.63 -8.56 20.31
N GLU A 236 -10.75 -7.96 19.93
CA GLU A 236 -10.99 -6.52 19.99
C GLU A 236 -11.35 -6.07 21.39
N THR A 237 -10.32 -5.81 22.21
CA THR A 237 -10.47 -5.61 23.65
C THR A 237 -10.29 -4.17 24.10
N GLN A 238 -9.83 -3.30 23.23
CA GLN A 238 -9.51 -1.92 23.51
C GLN A 238 -10.05 -1.00 22.42
N SER A 239 -10.20 0.28 22.73
CA SER A 239 -10.39 1.33 21.74
C SER A 239 -9.52 2.52 22.07
N MET A 240 -9.10 3.27 21.05
CA MET A 240 -8.23 4.42 21.20
C MET A 240 -8.60 5.52 20.21
N TYR A 241 -8.34 6.76 20.60
CA TYR A 241 -8.45 7.91 19.70
C TYR A 241 -7.52 7.72 18.48
N PRO A 242 -7.95 8.00 17.25
CA PRO A 242 -7.26 7.61 16.01
C PRO A 242 -6.02 8.45 15.69
N CYS A 243 -5.21 8.80 16.67
CA CYS A 243 -3.95 9.51 16.48
C CYS A 243 -2.82 8.71 17.11
N TYR A 244 -2.08 8.02 16.27
CA TYR A 244 -1.03 7.08 16.64
C TYR A 244 0.35 7.70 16.48
N ASP A 245 1.36 7.08 17.08
CA ASP A 245 2.73 7.50 16.85
C ASP A 245 3.66 6.28 16.84
N HIS A 246 4.19 5.97 15.68
CA HIS A 246 5.08 4.84 15.44
C HIS A 246 6.02 5.17 14.26
N PRO A 247 7.19 4.52 14.13
CA PRO A 247 8.07 4.68 12.98
C PRO A 247 7.37 4.38 11.65
N THR A 248 7.73 5.15 10.63
CA THR A 248 7.16 5.05 9.28
C THR A 248 8.26 4.91 8.24
N LEU A 249 7.92 4.45 7.04
CA LEU A 249 8.85 4.48 5.90
C LEU A 249 9.29 5.90 5.56
N THR A 250 8.45 6.90 5.81
CA THR A 250 8.78 8.30 5.53
C THR A 250 9.90 8.84 6.42
N ASP A 251 10.07 8.30 7.64
CA ASP A 251 11.22 8.63 8.50
C ASP A 251 12.54 8.18 7.86
N LEU A 252 12.54 6.98 7.26
CA LEU A 252 13.71 6.48 6.53
C LEU A 252 13.96 7.32 5.28
N LEU A 253 12.93 7.63 4.50
CA LEU A 253 13.06 8.49 3.31
C LEU A 253 13.63 9.86 3.67
N ASN A 254 13.11 10.50 4.71
CA ASN A 254 13.60 11.79 5.21
C ASN A 254 15.08 11.71 5.64
N SER A 255 15.44 10.68 6.42
CA SER A 255 16.81 10.50 6.92
C SER A 255 17.84 10.27 5.79
N HIS A 256 17.40 9.68 4.67
CA HIS A 256 18.22 9.45 3.48
C HIS A 256 18.04 10.51 2.40
N GLN A 257 17.29 11.57 2.66
CA GLN A 257 17.01 12.67 1.72
C GLN A 257 16.37 12.19 0.40
N ILE A 258 15.56 11.14 0.48
CA ILE A 258 14.74 10.64 -0.62
C ILE A 258 13.42 11.40 -0.62
N SER A 259 13.10 12.05 -1.74
CA SER A 259 11.85 12.81 -1.87
C SER A 259 10.64 11.90 -1.88
N TRP A 260 9.59 12.32 -1.20
CA TRP A 260 8.34 11.57 -1.22
C TRP A 260 7.12 12.50 -1.21
N LYS A 261 5.99 11.99 -1.72
CA LYS A 261 4.69 12.64 -1.67
C LYS A 261 3.58 11.63 -1.42
N TYR A 262 2.56 12.07 -0.71
CA TYR A 262 1.31 11.34 -0.48
C TYR A 262 0.16 12.19 -1.04
N TYR A 263 -0.38 11.77 -2.18
CA TYR A 263 -1.52 12.43 -2.82
C TYR A 263 -2.79 11.81 -2.25
N ALA A 264 -3.60 12.62 -1.58
CA ALA A 264 -4.75 12.19 -0.79
C ALA A 264 -6.04 12.92 -1.20
N PRO A 265 -7.23 12.33 -0.92
CA PRO A 265 -8.49 12.96 -1.26
C PRO A 265 -8.81 14.17 -0.38
N SER A 266 -8.61 14.07 0.95
CA SER A 266 -8.97 15.11 1.91
C SER A 266 -8.15 15.02 3.20
N PRO A 267 -8.08 16.07 4.02
CA PRO A 267 -7.24 16.08 5.22
C PRO A 267 -7.71 15.15 6.35
N GLY A 268 -8.99 14.82 6.39
CA GLY A 268 -9.59 14.01 7.46
C GLY A 268 -10.05 12.63 7.01
N SER A 269 -9.80 12.26 5.76
CA SER A 269 -10.21 10.94 5.23
C SER A 269 -9.48 9.80 5.93
N ILE A 270 -10.17 8.67 6.16
CA ILE A 270 -9.56 7.42 6.62
C ILE A 270 -8.50 6.90 5.65
N TRP A 271 -8.58 7.26 4.37
CA TRP A 271 -7.59 6.93 3.35
C TRP A 271 -6.34 7.84 3.36
N THR A 272 -6.33 8.88 4.18
CA THR A 272 -5.17 9.76 4.33
C THR A 272 -4.31 9.31 5.50
N GLY A 273 -3.60 8.18 5.38
CA GLY A 273 -2.81 7.58 6.44
C GLY A 273 -1.95 8.55 7.26
N PRO A 274 -1.25 9.54 6.65
CA PRO A 274 -0.46 10.52 7.39
C PRO A 274 -1.24 11.34 8.43
N ASN A 275 -2.55 11.51 8.31
CA ASN A 275 -3.34 12.29 9.28
C ASN A 275 -3.44 11.61 10.65
N ALA A 276 -3.33 10.28 10.68
CA ALA A 276 -3.44 9.48 11.89
C ALA A 276 -2.09 9.22 12.57
N ILE A 277 -0.98 9.71 12.01
CA ILE A 277 0.36 9.55 12.57
C ILE A 277 0.82 10.89 13.15
N GLN A 278 0.97 10.95 14.46
CA GLN A 278 1.12 12.20 15.23
C GLN A 278 2.32 13.04 14.76
N HIS A 279 3.49 12.43 14.55
CA HIS A 279 4.68 13.18 14.13
C HIS A 279 4.56 13.69 12.68
N MET A 280 3.85 12.98 11.80
CA MET A 280 3.59 13.41 10.42
C MET A 280 2.54 14.53 10.39
N CYS A 281 1.42 14.35 11.06
CA CYS A 281 0.36 15.35 11.16
C CYS A 281 0.88 16.63 11.85
N GLY A 282 1.62 16.51 12.95
CA GLY A 282 2.02 17.63 13.78
C GLY A 282 0.80 18.45 14.21
N PRO A 283 -0.10 17.92 15.07
CA PRO A 283 -1.37 18.55 15.38
C PRO A 283 -1.18 19.93 16.00
N ASN A 284 -1.98 20.91 15.58
CA ASN A 284 -1.87 22.33 15.99
C ASN A 284 -2.28 22.61 17.45
N ALA A 285 -2.82 21.60 18.14
CA ALA A 285 -3.19 21.65 19.56
C ALA A 285 -3.03 20.24 20.16
N PRO A 286 -2.98 20.13 21.51
CA PRO A 286 -2.98 18.82 22.17
C PRO A 286 -4.22 18.00 21.75
N ILE A 287 -4.00 16.73 21.37
CA ILE A 287 -5.09 15.79 21.07
C ILE A 287 -5.95 15.55 22.34
N PRO A 288 -7.24 15.39 22.23
CA PRO A 288 -8.07 15.33 21.02
C PRO A 288 -8.68 16.69 20.58
N ASN A 289 -8.02 17.80 20.80
CA ASN A 289 -8.57 19.14 20.49
C ASN A 289 -7.89 19.82 19.28
N ALA A 290 -7.07 19.09 18.55
CA ALA A 290 -6.46 19.61 17.33
C ALA A 290 -7.50 19.68 16.19
N THR A 291 -7.36 20.68 15.33
CA THR A 291 -8.26 20.92 14.20
C THR A 291 -7.52 20.94 12.86
N GLN A 292 -6.20 20.89 12.89
CA GLN A 292 -5.35 20.92 11.68
C GLN A 292 -4.05 20.17 11.92
N CYS A 293 -3.58 19.50 10.89
CA CYS A 293 -2.22 19.02 10.78
C CYS A 293 -1.31 20.15 10.29
N THR A 294 -0.20 20.39 10.98
CA THR A 294 0.75 21.49 10.68
C THR A 294 2.20 21.03 10.69
N GLY A 295 2.45 19.74 10.81
CA GLY A 295 3.79 19.15 10.80
C GLY A 295 4.55 19.43 9.51
N SER A 296 5.87 19.35 9.53
CA SER A 296 6.72 19.57 8.37
C SER A 296 6.46 18.54 7.26
N ASP A 297 6.27 17.28 7.62
CA ASP A 297 5.96 16.22 6.68
C ASP A 297 4.59 16.44 6.02
N TRP A 298 3.60 16.80 6.84
CA TRP A 298 2.29 17.15 6.34
C TRP A 298 2.32 18.30 5.33
N THR A 299 2.93 19.42 5.72
CA THR A 299 2.90 20.64 4.91
C THR A 299 3.74 20.58 3.63
N ASN A 300 4.78 19.74 3.62
CA ASN A 300 5.71 19.66 2.49
C ASN A 300 5.39 18.48 1.55
N ASN A 301 4.81 17.41 2.06
CA ASN A 301 4.75 16.13 1.34
C ASN A 301 3.33 15.58 1.19
N VAL A 302 2.36 15.96 2.02
CA VAL A 302 0.95 15.54 1.85
C VAL A 302 0.24 16.54 0.95
N VAL A 303 -0.30 16.04 -0.17
CA VAL A 303 -0.96 16.84 -1.20
C VAL A 303 -2.44 16.50 -1.21
N LEU A 304 -3.27 17.42 -0.71
CA LEU A 304 -4.71 17.23 -0.53
C LEU A 304 -5.49 17.53 -1.84
N GLN A 305 -4.93 17.11 -2.95
CA GLN A 305 -5.56 17.13 -4.26
C GLN A 305 -4.99 15.93 -5.03
N TYR A 306 -5.73 14.83 -5.05
CA TYR A 306 -5.25 13.57 -5.62
C TYR A 306 -4.80 13.70 -7.09
N THR A 307 -5.41 14.59 -7.88
CA THR A 307 -5.07 14.86 -9.28
C THR A 307 -3.75 15.62 -9.48
N GLN A 308 -3.19 16.22 -8.41
CA GLN A 308 -1.94 16.97 -8.50
C GLN A 308 -0.78 16.09 -8.99
N VAL A 309 -0.83 14.78 -8.78
CA VAL A 309 0.18 13.84 -9.31
C VAL A 309 0.34 13.96 -10.83
N LEU A 310 -0.75 14.15 -11.57
CA LEU A 310 -0.72 14.32 -13.03
C LEU A 310 0.02 15.62 -13.43
N THR A 311 -0.21 16.68 -12.68
CA THR A 311 0.46 17.98 -12.87
C THR A 311 1.94 17.90 -12.51
N ASP A 312 2.28 17.23 -11.40
CA ASP A 312 3.67 17.04 -10.96
C ASP A 312 4.46 16.21 -11.97
N ILE A 313 3.87 15.15 -12.53
CA ILE A 313 4.50 14.37 -13.61
C ILE A 313 4.74 15.25 -14.84
N ALA A 314 3.74 16.01 -15.28
CA ALA A 314 3.84 16.88 -16.47
C ALA A 314 4.92 17.98 -16.31
N ASN A 315 5.11 18.46 -15.08
CA ASN A 315 6.07 19.52 -14.76
C ASN A 315 7.49 18.99 -14.38
N GLY A 316 7.74 17.69 -14.44
CA GLY A 316 9.03 17.12 -14.04
C GLY A 316 9.27 17.14 -12.52
N GLN A 317 8.23 17.04 -11.71
CA GLN A 317 8.24 17.17 -10.24
C GLN A 317 7.81 15.90 -9.51
N LEU A 318 7.78 14.74 -10.20
CA LEU A 318 7.47 13.46 -9.58
C LEU A 318 8.50 13.12 -8.50
N ALA A 319 8.04 12.87 -7.27
CA ALA A 319 8.90 12.47 -6.17
C ALA A 319 9.51 11.07 -6.40
N SER A 320 10.59 10.75 -5.66
CA SER A 320 11.21 9.42 -5.71
C SER A 320 10.28 8.33 -5.19
N VAL A 321 9.46 8.62 -4.17
CA VAL A 321 8.39 7.73 -3.71
C VAL A 321 7.08 8.50 -3.69
N SER A 322 6.03 7.94 -4.28
CA SER A 322 4.71 8.58 -4.35
C SER A 322 3.63 7.56 -4.00
N TRP A 323 2.79 7.89 -3.04
CA TRP A 323 1.52 7.21 -2.80
C TRP A 323 0.41 8.01 -3.48
N VAL A 324 -0.44 7.34 -4.23
CA VAL A 324 -1.53 7.96 -5.01
C VAL A 324 -2.84 7.31 -4.58
N ILE A 325 -3.62 8.06 -3.84
CA ILE A 325 -4.87 7.62 -3.24
C ILE A 325 -6.02 8.36 -3.93
N PRO A 326 -7.05 7.67 -4.44
CA PRO A 326 -8.18 8.30 -5.12
C PRO A 326 -9.13 8.99 -4.13
N THR A 327 -10.12 9.71 -4.65
CA THR A 327 -11.35 10.01 -3.92
C THR A 327 -12.39 8.91 -4.14
N GLY A 328 -13.39 8.78 -3.28
CA GLY A 328 -14.41 7.73 -3.36
C GLY A 328 -15.03 7.59 -4.75
N ALA A 329 -15.38 8.70 -5.40
CA ALA A 329 -15.99 8.68 -6.74
C ALA A 329 -15.10 8.02 -7.81
N VAL A 330 -13.78 8.18 -7.74
CA VAL A 330 -12.83 7.62 -8.74
C VAL A 330 -12.02 6.45 -8.19
N SER A 331 -12.45 5.90 -7.07
CA SER A 331 -11.97 4.60 -6.54
C SER A 331 -12.76 3.44 -7.17
N ASP A 332 -12.48 2.23 -6.72
CA ASP A 332 -13.30 1.06 -7.03
C ASP A 332 -14.23 0.66 -5.88
N HIS A 333 -14.27 1.46 -4.79
CA HIS A 333 -15.07 1.20 -3.58
C HIS A 333 -16.55 1.02 -3.92
N ALA A 334 -17.13 -0.09 -3.50
CA ALA A 334 -18.55 -0.38 -3.74
C ALA A 334 -19.44 0.67 -3.05
N GLY A 335 -20.55 1.03 -3.64
CA GLY A 335 -21.51 1.97 -3.08
C GLY A 335 -21.21 3.45 -3.35
N ILE A 336 -19.96 3.86 -3.55
CA ILE A 336 -19.61 5.29 -3.71
C ILE A 336 -18.92 5.65 -5.04
N ASN A 337 -18.36 4.68 -5.76
CA ASN A 337 -17.64 4.94 -7.00
C ASN A 337 -18.57 5.24 -8.18
N ASP A 338 -18.06 5.97 -9.19
CA ASP A 338 -18.77 6.29 -10.43
C ASP A 338 -18.35 5.43 -11.63
N GLY A 339 -17.54 4.39 -11.41
CA GLY A 339 -17.01 3.49 -12.44
C GLY A 339 -15.79 4.03 -13.18
N SER A 340 -15.20 5.14 -12.75
CA SER A 340 -14.03 5.72 -13.42
C SER A 340 -12.68 5.29 -12.83
N GLY A 341 -12.65 4.49 -11.77
CA GLY A 341 -11.42 4.01 -11.11
C GLY A 341 -10.37 3.43 -12.07
N PRO A 342 -10.73 2.46 -12.94
CA PRO A 342 -9.76 1.92 -13.89
C PRO A 342 -9.20 2.97 -14.87
N SER A 343 -10.01 3.97 -15.24
CA SER A 343 -9.56 5.09 -16.07
C SER A 343 -8.64 6.05 -15.31
N TRP A 344 -8.88 6.25 -14.02
CA TRP A 344 -7.99 7.04 -13.15
C TRP A 344 -6.60 6.40 -13.08
N VAL A 345 -6.52 5.12 -12.77
CA VAL A 345 -5.25 4.38 -12.73
C VAL A 345 -4.54 4.45 -14.07
N ALA A 346 -5.26 4.21 -15.18
CA ALA A 346 -4.70 4.34 -16.52
C ALA A 346 -4.17 5.75 -16.81
N SER A 347 -4.83 6.79 -16.30
CA SER A 347 -4.39 8.18 -16.50
C SER A 347 -3.06 8.46 -15.82
N VAL A 348 -2.83 7.96 -14.60
CA VAL A 348 -1.55 8.08 -13.89
C VAL A 348 -0.46 7.26 -14.60
N VAL A 349 -0.76 6.00 -14.95
CA VAL A 349 0.17 5.13 -15.69
C VAL A 349 0.56 5.74 -17.05
N ASN A 350 -0.40 6.25 -17.81
CA ASN A 350 -0.16 6.91 -19.09
C ASN A 350 0.67 8.19 -18.94
N ALA A 351 0.42 9.00 -17.90
CA ALA A 351 1.18 10.21 -17.65
C ALA A 351 2.66 9.88 -17.41
N ILE A 352 2.97 8.87 -16.60
CA ILE A 352 4.34 8.40 -16.35
C ILE A 352 4.92 7.77 -17.62
N GLY A 353 4.17 6.86 -18.26
CA GLY A 353 4.61 6.08 -19.41
C GLY A 353 4.96 6.94 -20.63
N ASN A 354 4.27 8.07 -20.83
CA ASN A 354 4.52 9.01 -21.92
C ASN A 354 5.51 10.13 -21.54
N SER A 355 6.12 10.08 -20.37
CA SER A 355 7.11 11.05 -19.88
C SER A 355 8.52 10.46 -19.85
N SER A 356 9.51 11.30 -19.52
CA SER A 356 10.90 10.83 -19.29
C SER A 356 11.01 9.92 -18.04
N TYR A 357 10.05 9.96 -17.15
CA TYR A 357 10.02 9.12 -15.95
C TYR A 357 9.85 7.64 -16.24
N TRP A 358 9.27 7.27 -17.40
CA TRP A 358 9.10 5.87 -17.76
C TRP A 358 10.37 5.05 -17.62
N ALA A 359 11.50 5.62 -18.07
CA ALA A 359 12.77 4.91 -18.14
C ALA A 359 13.28 4.34 -16.80
N ASN A 360 12.80 4.88 -15.68
CA ASN A 360 13.31 4.56 -14.34
C ASN A 360 12.23 4.53 -13.24
N THR A 361 10.99 4.24 -13.62
CA THR A 361 9.86 4.14 -12.67
C THR A 361 9.35 2.70 -12.53
N ALA A 362 9.06 2.30 -11.31
CA ALA A 362 8.21 1.18 -10.97
C ALA A 362 6.86 1.72 -10.47
N ILE A 363 5.77 1.27 -11.09
CA ILE A 363 4.41 1.58 -10.68
C ILE A 363 3.82 0.30 -10.10
N ILE A 364 3.35 0.36 -8.86
CA ILE A 364 2.74 -0.74 -8.12
C ILE A 364 1.28 -0.36 -7.90
N ILE A 365 0.36 -1.15 -8.42
CA ILE A 365 -1.08 -0.93 -8.33
C ILE A 365 -1.65 -2.06 -7.49
N THR A 366 -2.32 -1.72 -6.40
CA THR A 366 -2.98 -2.68 -5.51
C THR A 366 -4.22 -2.05 -4.86
N TRP A 367 -4.98 -2.84 -4.12
CA TRP A 367 -6.16 -2.42 -3.40
C TRP A 367 -5.89 -2.51 -1.90
N ASP A 368 -6.56 -1.70 -1.13
CA ASP A 368 -6.37 -1.61 0.32
C ASP A 368 -6.94 -2.81 1.07
N ASP A 369 -8.17 -3.23 0.72
CA ASP A 369 -8.82 -4.41 1.28
C ASP A 369 -9.76 -5.12 0.28
N TRP A 370 -10.41 -6.20 0.76
CA TRP A 370 -11.26 -7.07 -0.09
C TRP A 370 -12.67 -6.55 -0.33
N GLY A 371 -13.15 -5.54 0.41
CA GLY A 371 -14.47 -4.93 0.26
C GLY A 371 -15.66 -5.84 0.54
N GLY A 372 -15.50 -6.87 1.36
CA GLY A 372 -16.57 -7.85 1.64
C GLY A 372 -16.90 -8.79 0.49
N PHE A 373 -16.18 -8.70 -0.65
CA PHE A 373 -16.36 -9.60 -1.78
C PHE A 373 -15.63 -10.93 -1.60
N TYR A 374 -16.25 -11.99 -2.07
CA TYR A 374 -15.69 -13.34 -1.97
C TYR A 374 -14.35 -13.46 -2.68
N ASP A 375 -13.43 -14.16 -2.05
CA ASP A 375 -12.22 -14.71 -2.64
C ASP A 375 -12.07 -16.17 -2.21
N HIS A 376 -11.61 -17.04 -3.11
CA HIS A 376 -11.52 -18.46 -2.82
C HIS A 376 -10.25 -18.85 -2.10
N VAL A 377 -9.22 -18.00 -2.07
CA VAL A 377 -7.92 -18.32 -1.50
C VAL A 377 -7.85 -17.85 -0.05
N PRO A 378 -7.67 -18.75 0.91
CA PRO A 378 -7.48 -18.35 2.28
C PRO A 378 -6.16 -17.59 2.44
N PRO A 379 -6.09 -16.64 3.39
CA PRO A 379 -4.83 -16.02 3.79
C PRO A 379 -3.78 -17.07 4.15
N PRO A 380 -2.48 -16.76 3.97
CA PRO A 380 -1.41 -17.60 4.49
C PRO A 380 -1.54 -17.77 6.01
N ALA A 381 -0.83 -18.77 6.57
CA ALA A 381 -0.89 -19.01 8.00
C ALA A 381 -0.61 -17.72 8.78
N ILE A 382 -1.56 -17.33 9.60
CA ILE A 382 -1.56 -16.11 10.38
C ILE A 382 -0.40 -16.17 11.38
N LEU A 383 0.49 -15.16 11.33
CA LEU A 383 1.59 -15.06 12.29
C LEU A 383 1.10 -14.62 13.67
N ASN A 384 0.14 -13.71 13.68
CA ASN A 384 -0.52 -13.13 14.82
C ASN A 384 -2.02 -13.06 14.53
N SER A 385 -2.82 -12.70 15.51
CA SER A 385 -4.29 -12.66 15.36
C SER A 385 -4.82 -11.50 14.50
N TYR A 386 -3.97 -10.71 13.83
CA TYR A 386 -4.35 -9.56 12.99
C TYR A 386 -3.79 -9.61 11.56
N GLU A 387 -3.01 -10.62 11.22
CA GLU A 387 -2.38 -10.83 9.91
C GLU A 387 -2.73 -12.23 9.40
N PHE A 388 -2.87 -12.43 8.15
CA PHE A 388 -3.10 -11.57 6.99
C PHE A 388 -4.60 -11.45 6.75
N GLY A 389 -5.02 -10.39 5.99
CA GLY A 389 -6.36 -10.33 5.43
C GLY A 389 -6.49 -11.10 4.12
N PHE A 390 -7.61 -10.89 3.40
CA PHE A 390 -7.86 -11.59 2.14
C PHE A 390 -7.00 -11.05 1.00
N ARG A 391 -7.05 -11.75 -0.15
CA ARG A 391 -6.32 -11.30 -1.33
C ARG A 391 -6.89 -9.99 -1.87
N VAL A 392 -5.96 -9.18 -2.34
CA VAL A 392 -6.21 -8.01 -3.18
C VAL A 392 -5.40 -8.14 -4.46
N PRO A 393 -5.81 -7.56 -5.60
CA PRO A 393 -5.02 -7.65 -6.82
C PRO A 393 -3.70 -6.90 -6.71
N LEU A 394 -2.69 -7.33 -7.47
CA LEU A 394 -1.41 -6.66 -7.62
C LEU A 394 -1.03 -6.60 -9.10
N ILE A 395 -0.74 -5.40 -9.62
CA ILE A 395 -0.19 -5.20 -10.96
C ILE A 395 1.09 -4.38 -10.82
N VAL A 396 2.19 -4.87 -11.40
CA VAL A 396 3.49 -4.18 -11.40
C VAL A 396 3.83 -3.73 -12.82
N VAL A 397 3.84 -2.42 -13.04
CA VAL A 397 4.08 -1.78 -14.34
C VAL A 397 5.43 -1.05 -14.31
N SER A 398 6.33 -1.42 -15.21
CA SER A 398 7.67 -0.84 -15.29
C SER A 398 8.31 -1.18 -16.63
N PRO A 399 9.30 -0.41 -17.13
CA PRO A 399 10.11 -0.84 -18.25
C PRO A 399 10.93 -2.11 -17.94
N TYR A 400 11.06 -2.46 -16.68
CA TYR A 400 11.78 -3.65 -16.20
C TYR A 400 10.85 -4.73 -15.66
N ALA A 401 9.54 -4.55 -15.66
CA ALA A 401 8.60 -5.60 -15.27
C ALA A 401 8.69 -6.78 -16.25
N LYS A 402 8.58 -7.99 -15.76
CA LYS A 402 8.44 -9.18 -16.61
C LYS A 402 7.14 -9.09 -17.40
N THR A 403 7.21 -9.43 -18.68
CA THR A 403 6.03 -9.33 -19.58
C THR A 403 5.12 -10.53 -19.45
N ALA A 404 3.80 -10.28 -19.43
CA ALA A 404 2.77 -11.31 -19.43
C ALA A 404 3.03 -12.41 -18.39
N THR A 405 3.46 -12.02 -17.18
CA THR A 405 3.88 -12.96 -16.14
C THR A 405 2.90 -12.91 -14.98
N VAL A 406 2.49 -14.09 -14.50
CA VAL A 406 1.80 -14.24 -13.23
C VAL A 406 2.82 -14.64 -12.16
N SER A 407 2.94 -13.87 -11.10
CA SER A 407 3.71 -14.22 -9.92
C SER A 407 2.80 -14.86 -8.88
N HIS A 408 3.22 -16.04 -8.39
CA HIS A 408 2.55 -16.77 -7.30
C HIS A 408 3.25 -16.59 -5.96
N THR A 409 4.18 -15.67 -5.88
CA THR A 409 4.87 -15.33 -4.63
C THR A 409 3.87 -14.66 -3.69
N VAL A 410 3.90 -15.05 -2.43
CA VAL A 410 3.09 -14.41 -1.39
C VAL A 410 3.64 -13.02 -1.11
N TYR A 411 2.79 -12.02 -1.26
CA TYR A 411 3.08 -10.61 -0.96
C TYR A 411 2.05 -10.05 0.02
N ASP A 412 2.42 -8.96 0.64
CA ASP A 412 1.56 -8.09 1.41
C ASP A 412 2.00 -6.61 1.26
N PHE A 413 1.42 -5.68 1.99
CA PHE A 413 1.84 -4.27 1.91
C PHE A 413 3.28 -4.08 2.38
N GLY A 414 3.76 -4.92 3.31
CA GLY A 414 5.16 -4.97 3.70
C GLY A 414 6.11 -5.31 2.56
N SER A 415 5.66 -6.08 1.57
CA SER A 415 6.44 -6.37 0.35
C SER A 415 6.72 -5.11 -0.47
N ILE A 416 5.78 -4.16 -0.48
CA ILE A 416 5.95 -2.86 -1.15
C ILE A 416 6.98 -2.02 -0.39
N LEU A 417 6.91 -2.02 0.95
CA LEU A 417 7.90 -1.33 1.79
C LEU A 417 9.29 -1.91 1.57
N LYS A 418 9.45 -3.26 1.61
CA LYS A 418 10.72 -3.95 1.30
C LYS A 418 11.29 -3.54 -0.07
N PHE A 419 10.42 -3.45 -1.09
CA PHE A 419 10.85 -3.04 -2.43
C PHE A 419 11.41 -1.61 -2.43
N ILE A 420 10.76 -0.67 -1.75
CA ILE A 420 11.22 0.72 -1.62
C ILE A 420 12.52 0.77 -0.81
N GLU A 421 12.58 0.08 0.32
CA GLU A 421 13.77 -0.01 1.18
C GLU A 421 14.97 -0.55 0.42
N ASN A 422 14.81 -1.66 -0.31
CA ASN A 422 15.85 -2.25 -1.14
C ASN A 422 16.27 -1.33 -2.28
N THR A 423 15.28 -0.70 -2.94
CA THR A 423 15.52 0.22 -4.06
C THR A 423 16.40 1.41 -3.65
N PHE A 424 16.14 1.98 -2.48
CA PHE A 424 16.87 3.16 -2.00
C PHE A 424 17.91 2.86 -0.90
N SER A 425 18.11 1.59 -0.55
CA SER A 425 19.07 1.13 0.48
C SER A 425 18.84 1.77 1.85
N LEU A 426 17.59 1.77 2.31
CA LEU A 426 17.15 2.50 3.50
C LEU A 426 17.34 1.71 4.82
N GLY A 427 17.38 0.38 4.76
CA GLY A 427 17.17 -0.49 5.92
C GLY A 427 15.69 -0.72 6.18
N THR A 428 15.29 -1.20 7.34
CA THR A 428 13.91 -1.52 7.73
C THR A 428 13.31 -0.42 8.60
N VAL A 429 11.97 -0.27 8.58
CA VAL A 429 11.25 0.80 9.31
C VAL A 429 11.53 0.75 10.81
N ALA A 430 11.46 -0.42 11.43
CA ALA A 430 11.64 -0.57 12.88
C ALA A 430 12.59 -1.74 13.21
N PRO A 431 13.91 -1.60 12.99
CA PRO A 431 14.85 -2.69 13.17
C PRO A 431 14.88 -3.18 14.62
N GLY A 432 14.70 -4.50 14.81
CA GLY A 432 14.71 -5.12 16.13
C GLY A 432 13.46 -4.88 16.97
N ALA A 433 12.37 -4.44 16.37
CA ALA A 433 11.08 -4.32 17.05
C ALA A 433 10.65 -5.66 17.66
N SER A 434 10.12 -5.64 18.89
CA SER A 434 9.62 -6.83 19.57
C SER A 434 8.39 -7.43 18.90
N THR A 435 7.58 -6.58 18.27
CA THR A 435 6.51 -6.97 17.35
C THR A 435 7.00 -6.61 15.95
N PRO A 436 7.21 -7.59 15.07
CA PRO A 436 7.73 -7.33 13.74
C PRO A 436 6.79 -6.44 12.92
N TYR A 437 7.35 -5.54 12.12
CA TYR A 437 6.63 -4.79 11.11
C TYR A 437 6.58 -5.59 9.81
N ALA A 438 5.57 -5.35 8.99
CA ALA A 438 5.31 -6.14 7.80
C ALA A 438 6.47 -6.15 6.78
N ASP A 439 7.27 -5.08 6.72
CA ASP A 439 8.51 -5.01 5.93
C ASP A 439 9.56 -6.06 6.35
N THR A 440 9.44 -6.65 7.53
CA THR A 440 10.38 -7.66 8.06
C THR A 440 9.85 -9.09 7.99
N PHE A 441 8.64 -9.33 7.48
CA PHE A 441 8.06 -10.67 7.43
C PHE A 441 8.83 -11.59 6.48
N PRO A 442 9.37 -12.72 6.97
CA PRO A 442 10.23 -13.58 6.15
C PRO A 442 9.46 -14.41 5.12
N GLN A 443 8.15 -14.56 5.28
CA GLN A 443 7.29 -15.36 4.40
C GLN A 443 6.75 -14.60 3.21
N THR A 444 6.88 -13.28 3.19
CA THR A 444 6.45 -12.44 2.06
C THR A 444 7.64 -12.03 1.20
N GLY A 445 7.44 -12.01 -0.12
CA GLY A 445 8.44 -11.53 -1.09
C GLY A 445 8.68 -10.03 -0.98
N ASP A 446 9.61 -9.53 -1.79
CA ASP A 446 9.99 -8.11 -1.88
C ASP A 446 9.71 -7.52 -3.27
N LEU A 447 8.83 -8.12 -4.04
CA LEU A 447 8.49 -7.80 -5.42
C LEU A 447 9.64 -7.96 -6.44
N SER A 448 10.85 -8.32 -6.03
CA SER A 448 12.00 -8.42 -6.95
C SER A 448 11.78 -9.43 -8.07
N ASP A 449 11.00 -10.49 -7.81
CA ASP A 449 10.64 -11.51 -8.80
C ASP A 449 9.66 -11.01 -9.88
N CYS A 450 9.01 -9.86 -9.67
CA CYS A 450 8.20 -9.18 -10.70
C CYS A 450 9.06 -8.51 -11.79
N PHE A 451 10.37 -8.37 -11.59
CA PHE A 451 11.26 -7.62 -12.47
C PHE A 451 12.32 -8.51 -13.12
N ASP A 452 12.76 -8.11 -14.32
CA ASP A 452 14.02 -8.52 -14.93
C ASP A 452 14.86 -7.29 -15.25
N PHE A 453 15.77 -6.96 -14.37
CA PHE A 453 16.67 -5.82 -14.56
C PHE A 453 17.74 -6.05 -15.63
N ASN A 454 17.85 -7.23 -16.22
CA ASN A 454 18.79 -7.53 -17.32
C ASN A 454 18.12 -7.42 -18.69
N GLN A 455 16.80 -7.33 -18.76
CA GLN A 455 16.10 -7.15 -20.04
C GLN A 455 16.37 -5.76 -20.66
N THR A 456 16.16 -5.66 -21.97
CA THR A 456 16.01 -4.38 -22.62
C THR A 456 14.76 -3.69 -22.07
N PRO A 457 14.86 -2.42 -21.64
CA PRO A 457 13.68 -1.71 -21.12
C PRO A 457 12.53 -1.73 -22.11
N LEU A 458 11.35 -2.05 -21.62
CA LEU A 458 10.13 -2.09 -22.44
C LEU A 458 9.79 -0.68 -22.94
N THR A 459 9.40 -0.59 -24.20
CA THR A 459 8.76 0.62 -24.72
C THR A 459 7.36 0.70 -24.17
N PHE A 460 6.98 1.85 -23.63
CA PHE A 460 5.64 2.05 -23.10
C PHE A 460 4.59 1.94 -24.20
N GLN A 461 3.52 1.24 -23.87
CA GLN A 461 2.31 1.17 -24.68
C GLN A 461 1.18 1.79 -23.88
N SER A 462 0.56 2.83 -24.44
CA SER A 462 -0.52 3.54 -23.75
C SER A 462 -1.66 2.59 -23.42
N VAL A 463 -2.16 2.74 -22.20
CA VAL A 463 -3.31 1.99 -21.69
C VAL A 463 -4.58 2.68 -22.18
N SER A 464 -5.44 1.91 -22.90
CA SER A 464 -6.71 2.44 -23.37
C SER A 464 -7.70 2.56 -22.20
N ALA A 465 -8.35 3.71 -22.07
CA ALA A 465 -9.32 3.97 -21.02
C ALA A 465 -10.49 4.81 -21.54
N LYS A 466 -11.63 4.75 -20.86
CA LYS A 466 -12.83 5.54 -21.20
C LYS A 466 -12.60 7.04 -20.96
N HIS A 467 -11.90 7.39 -19.90
CA HIS A 467 -11.57 8.75 -19.50
C HIS A 467 -10.05 8.93 -19.49
N ASP A 468 -9.58 10.08 -19.92
CA ASP A 468 -8.16 10.46 -19.92
C ASP A 468 -7.82 11.38 -18.73
N ALA A 469 -6.55 11.76 -18.60
CA ALA A 469 -6.09 12.65 -17.55
C ALA A 469 -6.84 13.99 -17.49
N LYS A 470 -7.28 14.51 -18.66
CA LYS A 470 -8.02 15.77 -18.74
C LYS A 470 -9.36 15.67 -18.01
N TYR A 471 -10.07 14.56 -18.14
CA TYR A 471 -11.34 14.33 -17.45
C TYR A 471 -11.20 14.53 -15.93
N PHE A 472 -10.15 13.97 -15.34
CA PHE A 472 -9.90 14.08 -13.90
C PHE A 472 -9.39 15.45 -13.47
N LEU A 473 -8.58 16.10 -14.30
CA LEU A 473 -8.11 17.47 -14.02
C LEU A 473 -9.21 18.53 -14.12
N GLU A 474 -10.25 18.25 -14.88
CA GLU A 474 -11.44 19.14 -15.02
C GLU A 474 -12.54 18.79 -14.02
N ASP A 475 -12.41 17.72 -13.25
CA ASP A 475 -13.39 17.38 -12.21
C ASP A 475 -13.28 18.37 -11.04
N THR A 476 -14.38 19.08 -10.81
CA THR A 476 -14.51 20.06 -9.73
C THR A 476 -15.43 19.60 -8.61
N ARG A 477 -15.87 18.35 -8.66
CA ARG A 477 -16.66 17.79 -7.56
C ARG A 477 -15.83 17.80 -6.29
N PRO A 478 -16.42 18.06 -5.11
CA PRO A 478 -15.71 17.86 -3.86
C PRO A 478 -15.32 16.37 -3.76
N PRO A 479 -14.21 16.06 -3.07
CA PRO A 479 -13.89 14.68 -2.75
C PRO A 479 -15.09 14.02 -2.07
N THR A 480 -15.44 12.82 -2.50
CA THR A 480 -16.37 11.97 -1.77
C THR A 480 -15.61 11.22 -0.71
N ASP A 481 -16.17 11.17 0.47
CA ASP A 481 -15.55 10.45 1.57
C ASP A 481 -15.80 8.97 1.45
N PRO A 482 -14.85 8.15 1.93
CA PRO A 482 -15.06 6.73 2.08
C PRO A 482 -16.16 6.46 3.11
N ASP A 483 -16.72 5.27 3.00
CA ASP A 483 -17.69 4.77 3.95
C ASP A 483 -17.13 4.72 5.38
N ASP A 484 -17.92 5.20 6.31
CA ASP A 484 -17.74 4.98 7.74
C ASP A 484 -18.43 3.64 8.12
N ASP A 485 -18.00 2.51 7.55
CA ASP A 485 -18.56 1.18 7.84
C ASP A 485 -18.32 0.73 9.28
#